data_2a2d778b4d2edbe135a29892ffae390f
#
_entry.id   2a2d778b4d2edbe135a29892ffae390f
#
_cell.length_a   1.000
_cell.length_b   1.000
_cell.length_c   1.000
_cell.angle_alpha   90.00
_cell.angle_beta   90.00
_cell.angle_gamma   90.00
#
_symmetry.space_group_name_H-M   'P 1'
#
loop_
_entity.id
_entity.type
_entity.pdbx_description
1 polymer ?
#
loop_
_entity_poly.entity_id
_entity_poly.type
_entity_poly.pdbx_seq_one_letter_code
_entity_poly.pdbx_strand_id
1 'polypeptide(L)'
;NDTGSITLYKKGLPILADIGVETYTRKTFSPRRYEIWTMQSGYHNLPTICGTDQKDGAEYRAEKVVTELTGAEPSISMELAAAYPDAGAAVPGLTYSRKVTLKKSSNTVVLEDHTNAQDVILNFITYEKPVILSDGKLSIGEASASFEGADLLAIETLPITDARLKTAWDHDLYRIRLKGNDASFRLTIQ
;
A
#
# COMPACT_ATOMS: atom_id res chain seq x y z
N ASN A 1 -2.28 4.78 11.20
CA ASN A 1 -1.26 5.05 10.18
C ASN A 1 -1.16 3.94 9.11
N ASP A 2 -2.22 3.18 8.96
CA ASP A 2 -2.38 2.10 7.98
C ASP A 2 -3.75 2.19 7.25
N THR A 3 -4.39 3.34 7.34
CA THR A 3 -5.70 3.61 6.76
C THR A 3 -5.65 3.54 5.23
N GLY A 4 -6.51 2.68 4.65
CA GLY A 4 -6.57 2.45 3.21
C GLY A 4 -5.53 1.45 2.67
N SER A 5 -4.74 0.82 3.56
CA SER A 5 -3.92 -0.33 3.18
C SER A 5 -4.81 -1.50 2.78
N ILE A 6 -4.34 -2.31 1.84
CA ILE A 6 -5.04 -3.49 1.34
C ILE A 6 -4.14 -4.71 1.43
N THR A 7 -4.73 -5.88 1.65
CA THR A 7 -4.08 -7.16 1.44
C THR A 7 -4.80 -7.92 0.34
N LEU A 8 -4.07 -8.67 -0.45
CA LEU A 8 -4.62 -9.46 -1.56
C LEU A 8 -4.05 -10.85 -1.53
N TYR A 9 -4.92 -11.84 -1.60
CA TYR A 9 -4.56 -13.24 -1.66
C TYR A 9 -5.04 -13.88 -2.96
N LYS A 10 -4.24 -14.79 -3.51
CA LYS A 10 -4.60 -15.62 -4.65
C LYS A 10 -4.27 -17.07 -4.31
N LYS A 11 -5.26 -17.97 -4.39
CA LYS A 11 -5.11 -19.38 -4.03
C LYS A 11 -4.51 -19.64 -2.64
N GLY A 12 -4.80 -18.76 -1.67
CA GLY A 12 -4.32 -18.89 -0.31
C GLY A 12 -2.93 -18.28 -0.05
N LEU A 13 -2.22 -17.79 -1.08
CA LEU A 13 -0.94 -17.11 -0.95
C LEU A 13 -1.11 -15.60 -1.04
N PRO A 14 -0.41 -14.82 -0.20
CA PRO A 14 -0.47 -13.36 -0.25
C PRO A 14 0.26 -12.84 -1.50
N ILE A 15 -0.42 -12.01 -2.28
CA ILE A 15 0.17 -11.26 -3.39
C ILE A 15 0.59 -9.87 -2.88
N LEU A 16 -0.35 -9.14 -2.25
CA LEU A 16 -0.03 -7.97 -1.45
C LEU A 16 -0.21 -8.33 0.02
N ALA A 17 0.86 -8.19 0.79
CA ALA A 17 0.93 -8.60 2.18
C ALA A 17 0.86 -7.39 3.13
N ASP A 18 0.45 -7.62 4.36
CA ASP A 18 0.76 -6.75 5.50
C ASP A 18 1.87 -7.43 6.31
N ILE A 19 2.93 -6.69 6.61
CA ILE A 19 4.12 -7.25 7.28
C ILE A 19 3.77 -7.79 8.68
N GLY A 20 2.81 -7.16 9.34
CA GLY A 20 2.48 -7.44 10.73
C GLY A 20 3.39 -6.69 11.71
N VAL A 21 3.55 -7.25 12.89
CA VAL A 21 4.16 -6.58 14.03
C VAL A 21 5.34 -7.39 14.56
N GLU A 22 6.48 -6.75 14.77
CA GLU A 22 7.65 -7.34 15.46
C GLU A 22 7.34 -7.72 16.90
N THR A 23 8.24 -8.46 17.54
CA THR A 23 8.20 -8.76 18.97
C THR A 23 8.02 -7.49 19.79
N TYR A 24 7.03 -7.48 20.67
CA TYR A 24 6.72 -6.33 21.49
C TYR A 24 7.86 -5.99 22.44
N THR A 25 8.21 -4.71 22.48
CA THR A 25 9.23 -4.14 23.36
C THR A 25 8.65 -2.95 24.12
N ARG A 26 9.41 -2.34 25.01
CA ARG A 26 9.01 -1.07 25.65
C ARG A 26 8.74 0.03 24.61
N LYS A 27 9.47 0.02 23.50
CA LYS A 27 9.30 0.98 22.40
C LYS A 27 7.91 0.89 21.76
N THR A 28 7.38 -0.34 21.61
CA THR A 28 6.05 -0.61 21.03
C THR A 28 4.92 0.12 21.77
N PHE A 29 5.07 0.30 23.11
CA PHE A 29 4.08 0.95 23.97
C PHE A 29 4.48 2.37 24.39
N SER A 30 5.33 3.03 23.63
CA SER A 30 5.81 4.37 23.92
C SER A 30 5.49 5.33 22.74
N PRO A 31 5.67 6.66 22.92
CA PRO A 31 5.59 7.63 21.81
C PRO A 31 6.57 7.34 20.67
N ARG A 32 7.58 6.51 20.90
CA ARG A 32 8.57 6.09 19.90
C ARG A 32 8.14 4.88 19.08
N ARG A 33 6.88 4.44 19.18
CA ARG A 33 6.34 3.29 18.47
C ARG A 33 6.57 3.37 16.96
N TYR A 34 6.36 4.53 16.37
CA TYR A 34 6.47 4.75 14.93
C TYR A 34 7.90 4.95 14.41
N GLU A 35 8.91 4.78 15.29
CA GLU A 35 10.29 4.55 14.88
C GLU A 35 10.56 3.06 14.55
N ILE A 36 9.62 2.16 14.85
CA ILE A 36 9.66 0.75 14.46
C ILE A 36 9.20 0.68 13.01
N TRP A 37 10.03 0.13 12.14
CA TRP A 37 9.80 0.16 10.70
C TRP A 37 8.48 -0.49 10.28
N THR A 38 8.08 -1.61 10.91
CA THR A 38 6.79 -2.28 10.64
C THR A 38 5.56 -1.48 11.07
N MET A 39 5.76 -0.38 11.79
CA MET A 39 4.68 0.53 12.22
C MET A 39 4.60 1.79 11.35
N GLN A 40 5.45 1.93 10.33
CA GLN A 40 5.49 3.08 9.44
C GLN A 40 4.65 2.82 8.20
N SER A 41 3.87 3.81 7.74
CA SER A 41 2.98 3.67 6.58
C SER A 41 3.71 3.32 5.29
N GLY A 42 4.96 3.77 5.13
CA GLY A 42 5.79 3.42 3.97
C GLY A 42 6.16 1.93 3.88
N TYR A 43 5.82 1.14 4.92
CA TYR A 43 5.95 -0.32 4.94
C TYR A 43 4.59 -1.03 4.96
N HIS A 44 3.53 -0.33 4.58
CA HIS A 44 2.22 -0.87 4.24
C HIS A 44 1.92 -0.63 2.76
N ASN A 45 0.76 -1.09 2.27
CA ASN A 45 0.33 -0.88 0.88
C ASN A 45 -0.29 0.52 0.72
N LEU A 46 0.51 1.56 0.96
CA LEU A 46 0.11 2.96 1.10
C LEU A 46 1.07 3.91 0.38
N PRO A 47 0.59 5.09 -0.02
CA PRO A 47 1.46 6.13 -0.54
C PRO A 47 2.28 6.82 0.56
N THR A 48 3.48 7.27 0.20
CA THR A 48 4.23 8.34 0.87
C THR A 48 4.03 9.59 0.02
N ILE A 49 3.56 10.69 0.60
CA ILE A 49 3.19 11.92 -0.10
C ILE A 49 4.09 13.06 0.37
N CYS A 50 4.79 13.73 -0.54
CA CYS A 50 5.76 14.79 -0.23
C CYS A 50 6.79 14.34 0.84
N GLY A 51 7.25 13.10 0.76
CA GLY A 51 8.19 12.51 1.71
C GLY A 51 7.62 12.23 3.10
N THR A 52 6.30 12.35 3.30
CA THR A 52 5.63 12.12 4.59
C THR A 52 4.70 10.91 4.52
N ASP A 53 4.61 10.20 5.63
CA ASP A 53 3.73 9.06 5.84
C ASP A 53 2.45 9.48 6.59
N GLN A 54 1.50 8.56 6.72
CA GLN A 54 0.31 8.79 7.53
C GLN A 54 0.68 9.02 8.99
N LYS A 55 0.00 9.95 9.62
CA LYS A 55 0.14 10.21 11.05
C LYS A 55 -0.72 9.24 11.87
N ASP A 56 -0.26 8.94 13.06
CA ASP A 56 -1.00 8.17 14.05
C ASP A 56 -1.98 9.06 14.81
N GLY A 57 -3.16 8.53 15.11
CA GLY A 57 -4.21 9.22 15.85
C GLY A 57 -5.58 8.93 15.25
N ALA A 58 -6.63 8.94 16.08
CA ALA A 58 -7.99 8.65 15.64
C ALA A 58 -8.57 9.72 14.70
N GLU A 59 -8.00 10.92 14.74
CA GLU A 59 -8.34 12.04 13.86
C GLU A 59 -7.81 11.86 12.43
N TYR A 60 -6.72 11.09 12.25
CA TYR A 60 -6.06 10.82 10.97
C TYR A 60 -6.64 9.55 10.34
N ARG A 61 -7.74 9.68 9.65
CA ARG A 61 -8.59 8.58 9.17
C ARG A 61 -9.03 8.76 7.74
N ALA A 62 -9.51 7.67 7.14
CA ALA A 62 -10.24 7.75 5.88
C ALA A 62 -11.57 8.50 6.06
N GLU A 63 -11.90 9.30 5.08
CA GLU A 63 -13.18 10.01 4.98
C GLU A 63 -13.95 9.53 3.76
N LYS A 64 -15.25 9.85 3.70
CA LYS A 64 -16.14 9.54 2.56
C LYS A 64 -16.02 8.09 2.09
N VAL A 65 -15.93 7.16 3.03
CA VAL A 65 -15.84 5.74 2.70
C VAL A 65 -17.17 5.26 2.12
N VAL A 66 -17.11 4.74 0.88
CA VAL A 66 -18.27 4.17 0.18
C VAL A 66 -17.95 2.74 -0.20
N THR A 67 -18.87 1.82 0.07
CA THR A 67 -18.75 0.40 -0.26
C THR A 67 -19.89 -0.05 -1.16
N GLU A 68 -19.55 -0.74 -2.24
CA GLU A 68 -20.49 -1.41 -3.15
C GLU A 68 -20.13 -2.89 -3.18
N LEU A 69 -20.69 -3.69 -2.25
CA LEU A 69 -20.27 -5.08 -2.02
C LEU A 69 -21.05 -6.11 -2.85
N THR A 70 -22.07 -5.67 -3.59
CA THR A 70 -22.93 -6.53 -4.41
C THR A 70 -22.55 -6.45 -5.89
N GLY A 71 -22.99 -7.46 -6.68
CA GLY A 71 -22.77 -7.47 -8.12
C GLY A 71 -21.47 -8.14 -8.57
N ALA A 72 -21.11 -7.88 -9.82
CA ALA A 72 -19.96 -8.49 -10.48
C ALA A 72 -18.64 -7.77 -10.15
N GLU A 73 -18.69 -6.50 -9.75
CA GLU A 73 -17.55 -5.63 -9.48
C GLU A 73 -17.69 -4.93 -8.12
N PRO A 74 -17.66 -5.68 -6.98
CA PRO A 74 -17.65 -5.05 -5.67
C PRO A 74 -16.46 -4.12 -5.51
N SER A 75 -16.71 -2.99 -4.85
CA SER A 75 -15.67 -1.96 -4.67
C SER A 75 -15.77 -1.26 -3.31
N ILE A 76 -14.65 -0.66 -2.91
CA ILE A 76 -14.56 0.29 -1.81
C ILE A 76 -13.81 1.52 -2.31
N SER A 77 -14.31 2.71 -1.96
CA SER A 77 -13.60 3.97 -2.22
C SER A 77 -13.54 4.83 -0.96
N MET A 78 -12.52 5.67 -0.87
CA MET A 78 -12.27 6.51 0.29
C MET A 78 -11.39 7.71 -0.04
N GLU A 79 -11.47 8.76 0.79
CA GLU A 79 -10.55 9.89 0.80
C GLU A 79 -9.51 9.67 1.92
N LEU A 80 -8.22 9.81 1.60
CA LEU A 80 -7.11 9.54 2.51
C LEU A 80 -6.33 10.80 2.91
N ALA A 81 -6.61 11.95 2.31
CA ALA A 81 -5.85 13.19 2.55
C ALA A 81 -5.78 13.58 4.04
N ALA A 82 -6.86 13.36 4.81
CA ALA A 82 -6.92 13.65 6.24
C ALA A 82 -5.91 12.83 7.07
N ALA A 83 -5.44 11.70 6.56
CA ALA A 83 -4.41 10.89 7.20
C ALA A 83 -2.98 11.41 7.00
N TYR A 84 -2.80 12.41 6.11
CA TYR A 84 -1.51 12.99 5.73
C TYR A 84 -1.42 14.50 6.06
N PRO A 85 -1.52 14.92 7.33
CA PRO A 85 -1.56 16.34 7.69
C PRO A 85 -0.29 17.08 7.30
N ASP A 86 0.88 16.44 7.35
CA ASP A 86 2.16 17.07 7.00
C ASP A 86 2.27 17.28 5.48
N ALA A 87 1.79 16.33 4.67
CA ALA A 87 1.64 16.53 3.22
C ALA A 87 0.61 17.61 2.90
N GLY A 88 -0.49 17.69 3.66
CA GLY A 88 -1.49 18.76 3.55
C GLY A 88 -0.93 20.15 3.84
N ALA A 89 0.08 20.25 4.71
CA ALA A 89 0.80 21.51 4.94
C ALA A 89 1.69 21.90 3.74
N ALA A 90 2.26 20.90 3.04
CA ALA A 90 3.08 21.14 1.83
C ALA A 90 2.23 21.39 0.57
N VAL A 91 1.04 20.77 0.48
CA VAL A 91 0.10 20.86 -0.64
C VAL A 91 -1.23 21.42 -0.12
N PRO A 92 -1.45 22.75 -0.16
CA PRO A 92 -2.71 23.35 0.27
C PRO A 92 -3.91 22.75 -0.50
N GLY A 93 -4.92 22.27 0.22
CA GLY A 93 -6.07 21.60 -0.38
C GLY A 93 -5.73 20.20 -0.92
N LEU A 94 -4.78 19.50 -0.29
CA LEU A 94 -4.45 18.12 -0.65
C LEU A 94 -5.71 17.27 -0.80
N THR A 95 -5.77 16.55 -1.90
CA THR A 95 -6.75 15.49 -2.16
C THR A 95 -6.01 14.19 -2.42
N TYR A 96 -6.51 13.09 -1.89
CA TYR A 96 -6.03 11.75 -2.20
C TYR A 96 -7.19 10.77 -2.07
N SER A 97 -7.72 10.30 -3.18
CA SER A 97 -8.76 9.28 -3.19
C SER A 97 -8.18 7.94 -3.63
N ARG A 98 -8.68 6.88 -3.03
CA ARG A 98 -8.38 5.49 -3.40
C ARG A 98 -9.66 4.73 -3.66
N LYS A 99 -9.69 3.99 -4.76
CA LYS A 99 -10.73 3.00 -5.05
C LYS A 99 -10.12 1.64 -5.32
N VAL A 100 -10.70 0.61 -4.71
CA VAL A 100 -10.32 -0.78 -4.97
C VAL A 100 -11.55 -1.53 -5.49
N THR A 101 -11.40 -2.21 -6.62
CA THR A 101 -12.48 -2.94 -7.29
C THR A 101 -12.04 -4.38 -7.56
N LEU A 102 -12.87 -5.35 -7.19
CA LEU A 102 -12.69 -6.76 -7.57
C LEU A 102 -13.58 -7.09 -8.78
N LYS A 103 -12.98 -7.34 -9.93
CA LYS A 103 -13.67 -7.81 -11.13
C LYS A 103 -13.77 -9.35 -11.10
N LYS A 104 -14.90 -9.87 -10.60
CA LYS A 104 -15.10 -11.31 -10.38
C LYS A 104 -15.00 -12.13 -11.67
N SER A 105 -15.47 -11.60 -12.80
CA SER A 105 -15.46 -12.32 -14.08
C SER A 105 -14.06 -12.63 -14.62
N SER A 106 -13.07 -11.78 -14.28
CA SER A 106 -11.67 -11.90 -14.73
C SER A 106 -10.71 -12.25 -13.60
N ASN A 107 -11.19 -12.41 -12.36
CA ASN A 107 -10.35 -12.53 -11.16
C ASN A 107 -9.29 -11.43 -11.07
N THR A 108 -9.69 -10.21 -11.35
CA THR A 108 -8.79 -9.06 -11.40
C THR A 108 -9.12 -8.09 -10.28
N VAL A 109 -8.11 -7.62 -9.57
CA VAL A 109 -8.22 -6.50 -8.64
C VAL A 109 -7.62 -5.27 -9.28
N VAL A 110 -8.37 -4.17 -9.24
CA VAL A 110 -7.92 -2.85 -9.72
C VAL A 110 -7.89 -1.90 -8.54
N LEU A 111 -6.74 -1.29 -8.29
CA LEU A 111 -6.56 -0.18 -7.36
C LEU A 111 -6.35 1.08 -8.19
N GLU A 112 -7.12 2.11 -7.89
CA GLU A 112 -7.06 3.42 -8.54
C GLU A 112 -6.88 4.49 -7.48
N ASP A 113 -5.82 5.28 -7.61
CA ASP A 113 -5.56 6.44 -6.76
C ASP A 113 -5.62 7.71 -7.61
N HIS A 114 -6.18 8.78 -7.03
CA HIS A 114 -6.18 10.12 -7.63
C HIS A 114 -5.76 11.15 -6.60
N THR A 115 -4.90 12.09 -7.01
CA THR A 115 -4.35 13.11 -6.11
C THR A 115 -4.00 14.39 -6.87
N ASN A 116 -3.95 15.51 -6.15
CA ASN A 116 -3.35 16.75 -6.65
C ASN A 116 -1.88 16.95 -6.19
N ALA A 117 -1.33 16.01 -5.43
CA ALA A 117 0.09 16.03 -5.08
C ALA A 117 0.95 15.53 -6.26
N GLN A 118 2.10 16.17 -6.47
CA GLN A 118 3.05 15.78 -7.53
C GLN A 118 4.16 14.86 -7.04
N ASP A 119 4.45 14.87 -5.73
CA ASP A 119 5.48 14.02 -5.13
C ASP A 119 4.84 12.87 -4.36
N VAL A 120 4.58 11.77 -5.05
CA VAL A 120 3.97 10.57 -4.49
C VAL A 120 4.82 9.35 -4.79
N ILE A 121 5.09 8.55 -3.77
CA ILE A 121 5.68 7.21 -3.90
C ILE A 121 4.65 6.20 -3.40
N LEU A 122 4.24 5.29 -4.27
CA LEU A 122 3.33 4.20 -3.94
C LEU A 122 4.14 3.01 -3.47
N ASN A 123 3.82 2.49 -2.31
CA ASN A 123 4.50 1.33 -1.72
C ASN A 123 3.56 0.12 -1.76
N PHE A 124 4.09 -1.03 -2.18
CA PHE A 124 3.37 -2.30 -2.18
C PHE A 124 4.26 -3.39 -1.62
N ILE A 125 3.79 -4.06 -0.59
CA ILE A 125 4.50 -5.16 0.05
C ILE A 125 4.05 -6.46 -0.57
N THR A 126 5.01 -7.29 -0.99
CA THR A 126 4.73 -8.57 -1.62
C THR A 126 5.40 -9.71 -0.87
N TYR A 127 4.76 -10.88 -0.88
CA TYR A 127 5.32 -12.10 -0.34
C TYR A 127 6.40 -12.65 -1.27
N GLU A 128 6.04 -12.88 -2.53
CA GLU A 128 6.98 -13.34 -3.55
C GLU A 128 7.79 -12.17 -4.13
N LYS A 129 9.03 -12.46 -4.52
CA LYS A 129 9.89 -11.48 -5.17
C LYS A 129 9.31 -11.06 -6.52
N PRO A 130 9.01 -9.78 -6.73
CA PRO A 130 8.53 -9.31 -8.02
C PRO A 130 9.58 -9.47 -9.12
N VAL A 131 9.17 -9.93 -10.29
CA VAL A 131 10.00 -10.04 -11.48
C VAL A 131 9.50 -9.05 -12.54
N ILE A 132 10.41 -8.22 -13.04
CA ILE A 132 10.09 -7.26 -14.11
C ILE A 132 9.92 -8.02 -15.42
N LEU A 133 8.74 -7.93 -16.04
CA LEU A 133 8.43 -8.56 -17.33
C LEU A 133 8.66 -7.58 -18.49
N SER A 134 8.24 -6.35 -18.31
CA SER A 134 8.41 -5.23 -19.24
C SER A 134 8.13 -3.93 -18.51
N ASP A 135 8.21 -2.80 -19.20
CA ASP A 135 7.80 -1.51 -18.65
C ASP A 135 6.34 -1.57 -18.19
N GLY A 136 6.07 -1.12 -16.97
CA GLY A 136 4.75 -1.15 -16.35
C GLY A 136 4.19 -2.54 -16.03
N LYS A 137 4.98 -3.62 -16.12
CA LYS A 137 4.50 -5.00 -15.87
C LYS A 137 5.44 -5.83 -15.01
N LEU A 138 4.86 -6.49 -14.02
CA LEU A 138 5.56 -7.38 -13.10
C LEU A 138 4.84 -8.73 -13.00
N SER A 139 5.56 -9.80 -12.64
CA SER A 139 4.95 -10.98 -12.02
C SER A 139 5.25 -10.98 -10.52
N ILE A 140 4.30 -11.43 -9.72
CA ILE A 140 4.40 -11.58 -8.27
C ILE A 140 3.86 -12.98 -7.94
N GLY A 141 4.75 -13.95 -7.80
CA GLY A 141 4.34 -15.35 -7.70
C GLY A 141 3.49 -15.77 -8.90
N GLU A 142 2.28 -16.27 -8.64
CA GLU A 142 1.30 -16.69 -9.68
C GLU A 142 0.44 -15.53 -10.22
N ALA A 143 0.65 -14.31 -9.75
CA ALA A 143 -0.09 -13.14 -10.22
C ALA A 143 0.72 -12.34 -11.25
N SER A 144 0.01 -11.72 -12.19
CA SER A 144 0.53 -10.66 -13.03
C SER A 144 0.05 -9.31 -12.51
N ALA A 145 0.93 -8.34 -12.48
CA ALA A 145 0.61 -6.96 -12.11
C ALA A 145 1.01 -6.01 -13.23
N SER A 146 0.15 -5.05 -13.52
CA SER A 146 0.47 -3.91 -14.40
C SER A 146 0.12 -2.61 -13.70
N PHE A 147 0.92 -1.57 -13.97
CA PHE A 147 0.70 -0.25 -13.40
C PHE A 147 0.79 0.85 -14.48
N GLU A 148 -0.01 1.88 -14.31
CA GLU A 148 -0.10 3.06 -15.17
C GLU A 148 -0.04 4.32 -14.30
N GLY A 149 0.49 5.41 -14.82
CA GLY A 149 0.61 6.69 -14.12
C GLY A 149 1.75 6.75 -13.10
N ALA A 150 2.69 5.79 -13.15
CA ALA A 150 3.87 5.76 -12.30
C ALA A 150 5.02 4.98 -12.97
N ASP A 151 6.24 5.23 -12.50
CA ASP A 151 7.44 4.52 -12.92
C ASP A 151 7.99 3.65 -11.78
N LEU A 152 8.56 2.50 -12.12
CA LEU A 152 9.22 1.64 -11.14
C LEU A 152 10.49 2.32 -10.60
N LEU A 153 10.47 2.68 -9.32
CA LEU A 153 11.60 3.29 -8.64
C LEU A 153 12.55 2.22 -8.07
N ALA A 154 12.02 1.23 -7.39
CA ALA A 154 12.80 0.18 -6.75
C ALA A 154 11.96 -1.06 -6.42
N ILE A 155 12.63 -2.21 -6.33
CA ILE A 155 12.16 -3.41 -5.62
C ILE A 155 13.18 -3.69 -4.52
N GLU A 156 12.75 -3.53 -3.28
CA GLU A 156 13.61 -3.66 -2.10
C GLU A 156 13.32 -4.99 -1.39
N THR A 157 14.36 -5.63 -0.85
CA THR A 157 14.21 -6.77 0.05
C THR A 157 13.99 -6.26 1.47
N LEU A 158 12.98 -6.76 2.15
CA LEU A 158 12.67 -6.48 3.55
C LEU A 158 13.07 -7.70 4.40
N PRO A 159 14.23 -7.67 5.07
CA PRO A 159 14.72 -8.82 5.83
C PRO A 159 13.80 -9.14 7.02
N ILE A 160 13.30 -10.37 7.08
CA ILE A 160 12.49 -10.88 8.18
C ILE A 160 13.41 -11.52 9.21
N THR A 161 13.93 -10.70 10.12
CA THR A 161 14.87 -11.11 11.16
C THR A 161 14.24 -11.32 12.54
N ASP A 162 13.14 -10.61 12.83
CA ASP A 162 12.42 -10.69 14.11
C ASP A 162 11.76 -12.06 14.33
N ALA A 163 11.82 -12.59 15.55
CA ALA A 163 11.32 -13.92 15.86
C ALA A 163 9.80 -14.06 15.69
N ARG A 164 9.03 -13.00 15.98
CA ARG A 164 7.58 -13.00 15.80
C ARG A 164 7.20 -12.93 14.32
N LEU A 165 7.89 -12.10 13.54
CA LEU A 165 7.66 -12.04 12.10
C LEU A 165 7.97 -13.38 11.43
N LYS A 166 8.99 -14.10 11.88
CA LYS A 166 9.32 -15.46 11.40
C LYS A 166 8.26 -16.51 11.68
N THR A 167 7.30 -16.24 12.55
CA THR A 167 6.14 -17.15 12.73
C THR A 167 5.08 -16.98 11.63
N ALA A 168 5.07 -15.83 10.95
CA ALA A 168 4.13 -15.52 9.87
C ALA A 168 4.78 -15.67 8.49
N TRP A 169 6.09 -15.38 8.39
CA TRP A 169 6.84 -15.33 7.14
C TRP A 169 8.02 -16.29 7.19
N ASP A 170 8.12 -17.19 6.24
CA ASP A 170 9.20 -18.20 6.14
C ASP A 170 10.42 -17.69 5.38
N HIS A 171 10.30 -16.52 4.71
CA HIS A 171 11.38 -15.84 4.01
C HIS A 171 11.21 -14.32 4.07
N ASP A 172 12.16 -13.59 3.49
CA ASP A 172 12.12 -12.13 3.37
C ASP A 172 10.95 -11.69 2.49
N LEU A 173 10.34 -10.55 2.85
CA LEU A 173 9.34 -9.88 2.02
C LEU A 173 9.99 -8.88 1.06
N TYR A 174 9.19 -8.33 0.17
CA TYR A 174 9.68 -7.36 -0.81
C TYR A 174 8.77 -6.13 -0.82
N ARG A 175 9.37 -4.96 -1.10
CA ARG A 175 8.66 -3.71 -1.29
C ARG A 175 8.87 -3.21 -2.71
N ILE A 176 7.78 -3.11 -3.47
CA ILE A 176 7.73 -2.38 -4.74
C ILE A 176 7.53 -0.91 -4.38
N ARG A 177 8.35 -0.04 -4.95
CA ARG A 177 8.18 1.41 -4.86
C ARG A 177 7.97 1.96 -6.26
N LEU A 178 6.84 2.64 -6.46
CA LEU A 178 6.52 3.29 -7.73
C LEU A 178 6.47 4.79 -7.51
N LYS A 179 7.16 5.55 -8.36
CA LYS A 179 7.09 7.01 -8.38
C LYS A 179 5.90 7.42 -9.25
N GLY A 180 4.90 8.06 -8.64
CA GLY A 180 3.80 8.65 -9.38
C GLY A 180 4.31 9.77 -10.29
N ASN A 181 3.89 9.76 -11.54
CA ASN A 181 4.23 10.75 -12.57
C ASN A 181 3.00 11.47 -13.11
N ASP A 182 1.80 11.09 -12.63
CA ASP A 182 0.51 11.64 -12.99
C ASP A 182 -0.38 11.89 -11.75
N ALA A 183 -1.45 12.68 -11.93
CA ALA A 183 -2.49 12.86 -10.93
C ALA A 183 -3.33 11.58 -10.68
N SER A 184 -3.19 10.59 -11.52
CA SER A 184 -3.92 9.32 -11.48
C SER A 184 -2.95 8.17 -11.58
N PHE A 185 -3.14 7.18 -10.72
CA PHE A 185 -2.41 5.95 -10.71
C PHE A 185 -3.37 4.77 -10.78
N ARG A 186 -3.00 3.72 -11.51
CA ARG A 186 -3.74 2.46 -11.56
C ARG A 186 -2.80 1.27 -11.41
N LEU A 187 -3.14 0.37 -10.48
CA LEU A 187 -2.52 -0.95 -10.36
C LEU A 187 -3.58 -2.00 -10.66
N THR A 188 -3.29 -2.89 -11.59
CA THR A 188 -4.15 -4.03 -11.95
C THR A 188 -3.42 -5.33 -11.63
N ILE A 189 -4.03 -6.21 -10.85
CA ILE A 189 -3.48 -7.52 -10.46
C ILE A 189 -4.46 -8.62 -10.88
N GLN A 190 -3.94 -9.63 -11.58
CA GLN A 190 -4.69 -10.77 -12.08
C GLN A 190 -4.05 -12.10 -11.71
#